data_6aca9926ebc6a71bf662bea8a5fb6559
#
_entry.id   6aca9926ebc6a71bf662bea8a5fb6559
#
_cell.length_a   1.000
_cell.length_b   1.000
_cell.length_c   1.000
_cell.angle_alpha   90.00
_cell.angle_beta   90.00
_cell.angle_gamma   90.00
#
_symmetry.space_group_name_H-M   'P 1'
#
loop_
_entity.id
_entity.type
_entity.pdbx_description
1 polymer ?
#
loop_
_entity_poly.entity_id
_entity_poly.type
_entity_poly.pdbx_seq_one_letter_code
_entity_poly.pdbx_strand_id
1 'polypeptide(L)'
;MNVKKINILGLLFTAAIVALPVQAAELKIGVVNAGAVLEKSPQKISALSRLEKEFSSRSKSLEKKRKEAISKRDKLAKDGAILGADERKAKERTLLSEQRDLKRLQDEYSEDLSIRRNEELRKLEQEIAQTIVDLAKKESYDLVVYQGVIFASDRVDMTPKVLELLKAKAK
;
A
#
# COMPACT_ATOMS: atom_id res chain seq x y z
N MET A 1 -94.47 27.46 -33.99
CA MET A 1 -93.20 28.18 -33.82
C MET A 1 -92.20 27.23 -33.09
N ASN A 2 -91.28 26.63 -33.82
CA ASN A 2 -90.45 25.47 -33.40
C ASN A 2 -89.21 25.98 -32.67
N VAL A 3 -89.04 25.57 -31.45
CA VAL A 3 -87.80 25.74 -30.64
C VAL A 3 -87.01 24.50 -30.81
N LYS A 4 -85.90 24.53 -31.53
CA LYS A 4 -84.93 23.42 -31.67
C LYS A 4 -84.17 23.16 -30.35
N LYS A 5 -84.26 21.95 -29.85
CA LYS A 5 -83.49 21.45 -28.74
C LYS A 5 -82.06 21.23 -29.22
N ILE A 6 -81.11 21.97 -28.67
CA ILE A 6 -79.68 21.75 -28.90
C ILE A 6 -79.19 20.77 -27.85
N ASN A 7 -78.85 19.56 -28.27
CA ASN A 7 -78.19 18.56 -27.42
C ASN A 7 -76.70 18.89 -27.36
N ILE A 8 -76.24 19.37 -26.20
CA ILE A 8 -74.79 19.54 -25.92
C ILE A 8 -74.30 18.21 -25.38
N LEU A 9 -73.74 17.37 -26.25
CA LEU A 9 -73.04 16.15 -25.87
C LEU A 9 -71.65 16.53 -25.41
N GLY A 10 -71.42 16.67 -24.08
CA GLY A 10 -70.15 16.99 -23.49
C GLY A 10 -69.15 15.81 -23.64
N LEU A 11 -68.15 16.03 -24.47
CA LEU A 11 -67.04 15.12 -24.69
C LEU A 11 -66.05 15.23 -23.51
N LEU A 12 -66.22 14.37 -22.48
CA LEU A 12 -65.25 14.20 -21.38
C LEU A 12 -64.00 13.46 -21.93
N PHE A 13 -63.00 14.22 -22.32
CA PHE A 13 -61.68 13.68 -22.70
C PHE A 13 -60.89 13.43 -21.39
N THR A 14 -61.00 12.24 -20.82
CA THR A 14 -60.19 11.79 -19.68
C THR A 14 -58.77 11.54 -20.21
N ALA A 15 -57.85 12.50 -20.01
CA ALA A 15 -56.43 12.32 -20.22
C ALA A 15 -55.88 11.36 -19.17
N ALA A 16 -55.73 10.09 -19.49
CA ALA A 16 -55.03 9.11 -18.70
C ALA A 16 -53.55 9.45 -18.74
N ILE A 17 -53.03 10.14 -17.67
CA ILE A 17 -51.60 10.35 -17.45
C ILE A 17 -51.03 8.97 -17.11
N VAL A 18 -50.41 8.32 -18.08
CA VAL A 18 -49.61 7.11 -17.87
C VAL A 18 -48.34 7.55 -17.15
N ALA A 19 -48.34 7.46 -15.82
CA ALA A 19 -47.12 7.61 -15.00
C ALA A 19 -46.21 6.43 -15.35
N LEU A 20 -45.26 6.63 -16.24
CA LEU A 20 -44.17 5.67 -16.46
C LEU A 20 -43.33 5.63 -15.17
N PRO A 21 -43.12 4.44 -14.60
CA PRO A 21 -42.24 4.32 -13.46
C PRO A 21 -40.84 4.78 -13.87
N VAL A 22 -40.40 5.91 -13.35
CA VAL A 22 -38.98 6.32 -13.43
C VAL A 22 -38.21 5.33 -12.60
N GLN A 23 -37.66 4.32 -13.22
CA GLN A 23 -36.78 3.38 -12.60
C GLN A 23 -35.46 4.11 -12.38
N ALA A 24 -35.30 4.72 -11.18
CA ALA A 24 -34.02 5.25 -10.75
C ALA A 24 -33.04 4.08 -10.76
N ALA A 25 -32.05 4.12 -11.63
CA ALA A 25 -30.98 3.12 -11.64
C ALA A 25 -30.33 3.11 -10.24
N GLU A 26 -30.40 1.97 -9.55
CA GLU A 26 -29.80 1.83 -8.24
C GLU A 26 -28.25 1.92 -8.40
N LEU A 27 -27.67 2.96 -7.80
CA LEU A 27 -26.23 3.21 -7.89
C LEU A 27 -25.46 2.08 -7.18
N LYS A 28 -24.64 1.36 -7.92
CA LYS A 28 -23.83 0.25 -7.38
C LYS A 28 -22.52 0.79 -6.82
N ILE A 29 -22.44 0.91 -5.49
CA ILE A 29 -21.28 1.40 -4.77
C ILE A 29 -20.51 0.23 -4.17
N GLY A 30 -19.18 0.25 -4.31
CA GLY A 30 -18.26 -0.68 -3.67
C GLY A 30 -17.34 0.05 -2.68
N VAL A 31 -16.95 -0.65 -1.63
CA VAL A 31 -15.97 -0.17 -0.65
C VAL A 31 -14.85 -1.19 -0.53
N VAL A 32 -13.60 -0.72 -0.50
CA VAL A 32 -12.42 -1.56 -0.29
C VAL A 32 -11.61 -1.03 0.89
N ASN A 33 -11.37 -1.89 1.86
CA ASN A 33 -10.49 -1.56 2.99
C ASN A 33 -9.02 -1.65 2.54
N ALA A 34 -8.42 -0.49 2.24
CA ALA A 34 -7.04 -0.38 1.78
C ALA A 34 -6.04 -1.04 2.73
N GLY A 35 -6.18 -0.81 4.04
CA GLY A 35 -5.31 -1.38 5.06
C GLY A 35 -5.37 -2.90 5.10
N ALA A 36 -6.59 -3.46 5.06
CA ALA A 36 -6.78 -4.91 5.06
C ALA A 36 -6.21 -5.56 3.79
N VAL A 37 -6.39 -4.93 2.61
CA VAL A 37 -5.81 -5.43 1.36
C VAL A 37 -4.29 -5.39 1.41
N LEU A 38 -3.71 -4.28 1.83
CA LEU A 38 -2.25 -4.13 1.93
C LEU A 38 -1.65 -5.17 2.89
N GLU A 39 -2.27 -5.36 4.07
CA GLU A 39 -1.77 -6.30 5.08
C GLU A 39 -1.87 -7.77 4.66
N LYS A 40 -2.95 -8.16 3.97
CA LYS A 40 -3.26 -9.55 3.68
C LYS A 40 -2.86 -10.00 2.26
N SER A 41 -2.34 -9.08 1.42
CA SER A 41 -1.98 -9.41 0.04
C SER A 41 -0.70 -10.27 -0.01
N PRO A 42 -0.66 -11.33 -0.82
CA PRO A 42 0.55 -12.12 -1.02
C PRO A 42 1.67 -11.32 -1.71
N GLN A 43 1.32 -10.27 -2.45
CA GLN A 43 2.27 -9.36 -3.08
C GLN A 43 3.13 -8.61 -2.05
N LYS A 44 2.56 -8.27 -0.87
CA LYS A 44 3.33 -7.70 0.25
C LYS A 44 4.43 -8.66 0.72
N ILE A 45 4.08 -9.93 0.90
CA ILE A 45 5.05 -10.97 1.32
C ILE A 45 6.16 -11.10 0.29
N SER A 46 5.80 -11.12 -0.99
CA SER A 46 6.75 -11.19 -2.09
C SER A 46 7.68 -9.97 -2.15
N ALA A 47 7.13 -8.77 -1.96
CA ALA A 47 7.91 -7.53 -1.92
C ALA A 47 8.91 -7.52 -0.76
N LEU A 48 8.48 -7.92 0.45
CA LEU A 48 9.37 -8.04 1.60
C LEU A 48 10.49 -9.06 1.38
N SER A 49 10.17 -10.22 0.78
CA SER A 49 11.17 -11.24 0.45
C SER A 49 12.20 -10.74 -0.58
N ARG A 50 11.78 -9.95 -1.58
CA ARG A 50 12.73 -9.33 -2.52
C ARG A 50 13.66 -8.35 -1.84
N LEU A 51 13.14 -7.48 -0.97
CA LEU A 51 13.95 -6.53 -0.20
C LEU A 51 14.95 -7.25 0.72
N GLU A 52 14.50 -8.30 1.41
CA GLU A 52 15.38 -9.09 2.27
C GLU A 52 16.53 -9.72 1.48
N LYS A 53 16.24 -10.34 0.33
CA LYS A 53 17.26 -10.93 -0.55
C LYS A 53 18.24 -9.86 -1.07
N GLU A 54 17.74 -8.72 -1.51
CA GLU A 54 18.54 -7.62 -2.05
C GLU A 54 19.52 -7.05 -1.01
N PHE A 55 19.05 -6.90 0.23
CA PHE A 55 19.78 -6.23 1.31
C PHE A 55 20.54 -7.18 2.25
N SER A 56 20.31 -8.50 2.19
CA SER A 56 20.88 -9.47 3.14
C SER A 56 22.39 -9.46 3.17
N SER A 57 23.06 -9.39 2.03
CA SER A 57 24.53 -9.37 1.95
C SER A 57 25.12 -8.12 2.62
N ARG A 58 24.54 -6.95 2.35
CA ARG A 58 24.97 -5.67 2.97
C ARG A 58 24.73 -5.69 4.48
N SER A 59 23.58 -6.19 4.92
CA SER A 59 23.24 -6.33 6.33
C SER A 59 24.26 -7.21 7.07
N LYS A 60 24.60 -8.38 6.51
CA LYS A 60 25.62 -9.28 7.08
C LYS A 60 27.01 -8.64 7.12
N SER A 61 27.38 -7.90 6.06
CA SER A 61 28.66 -7.18 6.03
C SER A 61 28.75 -6.09 7.08
N LEU A 62 27.68 -5.31 7.27
CA LEU A 62 27.60 -4.28 8.32
C LEU A 62 27.70 -4.88 9.71
N GLU A 63 26.98 -5.99 9.96
CA GLU A 63 27.05 -6.69 11.25
C GLU A 63 28.46 -7.23 11.55
N LYS A 64 29.13 -7.79 10.55
CA LYS A 64 30.53 -8.23 10.65
C LYS A 64 31.45 -7.07 11.02
N LYS A 65 31.39 -5.97 10.27
CA LYS A 65 32.20 -4.76 10.52
C LYS A 65 31.95 -4.17 11.91
N ARG A 66 30.69 -4.17 12.34
CA ARG A 66 30.32 -3.71 13.69
C ARG A 66 30.97 -4.57 14.78
N LYS A 67 30.90 -5.90 14.64
CA LYS A 67 31.54 -6.84 15.60
C LYS A 67 33.06 -6.65 15.62
N GLU A 68 33.69 -6.48 14.46
CA GLU A 68 35.13 -6.22 14.35
C GLU A 68 35.53 -4.91 15.05
N ALA A 69 34.79 -3.83 14.83
CA ALA A 69 35.04 -2.53 15.47
C ALA A 69 34.90 -2.61 17.00
N ILE A 70 33.88 -3.33 17.52
CA ILE A 70 33.72 -3.57 18.94
C ILE A 70 34.89 -4.35 19.48
N SER A 71 35.30 -5.45 18.83
CA SER A 71 36.45 -6.28 19.27
C SER A 71 37.74 -5.47 19.28
N LYS A 72 38.00 -4.64 18.26
CA LYS A 72 39.20 -3.76 18.23
C LYS A 72 39.20 -2.74 19.36
N ARG A 73 38.03 -2.12 19.62
CA ARG A 73 37.89 -1.18 20.75
C ARG A 73 38.19 -1.83 22.09
N ASP A 74 37.60 -3.03 22.32
CA ASP A 74 37.75 -3.74 23.57
C ASP A 74 39.20 -4.24 23.79
N LYS A 75 39.89 -4.67 22.72
CA LYS A 75 41.32 -4.98 22.76
C LYS A 75 42.15 -3.73 23.08
N LEU A 76 41.90 -2.61 22.43
CA LEU A 76 42.60 -1.37 22.70
C LEU A 76 42.38 -0.88 24.14
N ALA A 77 41.18 -1.07 24.69
CA ALA A 77 40.91 -0.73 26.09
C ALA A 77 41.67 -1.63 27.08
N LYS A 78 41.83 -2.93 26.77
CA LYS A 78 42.57 -3.89 27.63
C LYS A 78 44.06 -3.69 27.51
N ASP A 79 44.59 -3.62 26.32
CA ASP A 79 46.02 -3.68 26.03
C ASP A 79 46.67 -2.29 25.93
N GLY A 80 45.88 -1.24 25.88
CA GLY A 80 46.34 0.15 25.62
C GLY A 80 47.34 0.68 26.66
N ALA A 81 47.31 0.15 27.90
CA ALA A 81 48.23 0.54 28.96
C ALA A 81 49.65 -0.02 28.75
N ILE A 82 49.79 -1.14 28.02
CA ILE A 82 51.08 -1.81 27.77
C ILE A 82 51.66 -1.48 26.38
N LEU A 83 50.90 -0.76 25.53
CA LEU A 83 51.36 -0.30 24.20
C LEU A 83 52.22 0.93 24.33
N GLY A 84 53.24 1.06 23.44
CA GLY A 84 53.94 2.29 23.27
C GLY A 84 53.02 3.45 22.79
N ALA A 85 53.33 4.67 23.20
CA ALA A 85 52.50 5.83 22.95
C ALA A 85 52.12 6.01 21.46
N ASP A 86 53.10 5.82 20.56
CA ASP A 86 52.87 5.97 19.12
C ASP A 86 52.01 4.84 18.56
N GLU A 87 52.19 3.60 18.99
CA GLU A 87 51.40 2.46 18.58
C GLU A 87 49.94 2.63 19.01
N ARG A 88 49.74 3.01 20.27
CA ARG A 88 48.39 3.28 20.82
C ARG A 88 47.70 4.37 19.98
N LYS A 89 48.38 5.49 19.73
CA LYS A 89 47.85 6.60 18.94
C LYS A 89 47.50 6.19 17.49
N ALA A 90 48.31 5.31 16.89
CA ALA A 90 48.03 4.76 15.55
C ALA A 90 46.77 3.89 15.57
N LYS A 91 46.60 2.99 16.57
CA LYS A 91 45.42 2.14 16.73
C LYS A 91 44.15 2.96 17.00
N GLU A 92 44.23 4.02 17.84
CA GLU A 92 43.14 4.95 18.09
C GLU A 92 42.66 5.67 16.81
N ARG A 93 43.62 6.16 15.99
CA ARG A 93 43.29 6.80 14.70
C ARG A 93 42.61 5.83 13.73
N THR A 94 43.13 4.60 13.63
CA THR A 94 42.55 3.56 12.77
C THR A 94 41.14 3.23 13.21
N LEU A 95 40.91 3.01 14.51
CA LEU A 95 39.61 2.73 15.07
C LEU A 95 38.60 3.86 14.80
N LEU A 96 39.02 5.11 14.98
CA LEU A 96 38.19 6.27 14.69
C LEU A 96 37.82 6.38 13.21
N SER A 97 38.76 6.04 12.29
CA SER A 97 38.45 5.99 10.85
C SER A 97 37.46 4.91 10.52
N GLU A 98 37.67 3.68 11.04
CA GLU A 98 36.76 2.55 10.83
C GLU A 98 35.35 2.82 11.38
N GLN A 99 35.24 3.50 12.53
CA GLN A 99 33.94 3.89 13.09
C GLN A 99 33.21 4.90 12.20
N ARG A 100 33.92 5.87 11.63
CA ARG A 100 33.35 6.82 10.68
C ARG A 100 32.87 6.13 9.40
N ASP A 101 33.69 5.21 8.86
CA ASP A 101 33.31 4.44 7.68
C ASP A 101 32.10 3.52 7.95
N LEU A 102 32.07 2.88 9.12
CA LEU A 102 30.93 2.05 9.51
C LEU A 102 29.66 2.89 9.60
N LYS A 103 29.73 4.07 10.22
CA LYS A 103 28.57 4.96 10.31
C LYS A 103 28.10 5.37 8.92
N ARG A 104 28.99 5.79 8.03
CA ARG A 104 28.64 6.15 6.64
C ARG A 104 27.94 5.00 5.92
N LEU A 105 28.48 3.78 6.00
CA LEU A 105 27.88 2.58 5.40
C LEU A 105 26.51 2.22 6.00
N GLN A 106 26.29 2.48 7.29
CA GLN A 106 24.99 2.29 7.94
C GLN A 106 23.97 3.33 7.44
N ASP A 107 24.39 4.59 7.32
CA ASP A 107 23.52 5.66 6.84
C ASP A 107 23.12 5.38 5.36
N GLU A 108 24.07 5.04 4.49
CA GLU A 108 23.83 4.64 3.09
C GLU A 108 22.89 3.42 2.98
N TYR A 109 23.11 2.40 3.82
CA TYR A 109 22.24 1.22 3.87
C TYR A 109 20.81 1.58 4.25
N SER A 110 20.64 2.41 5.28
CA SER A 110 19.33 2.84 5.77
C SER A 110 18.58 3.67 4.74
N GLU A 111 19.27 4.57 4.06
CA GLU A 111 18.72 5.41 2.99
C GLU A 111 18.26 4.55 1.80
N ASP A 112 19.14 3.71 1.27
CA ASP A 112 18.83 2.82 0.15
C ASP A 112 17.65 1.88 0.47
N LEU A 113 17.65 1.28 1.66
CA LEU A 113 16.56 0.41 2.09
C LEU A 113 15.23 1.16 2.17
N SER A 114 15.26 2.41 2.67
CA SER A 114 14.06 3.25 2.76
C SER A 114 13.53 3.60 1.37
N ILE A 115 14.41 3.99 0.43
CA ILE A 115 14.05 4.29 -0.96
C ILE A 115 13.42 3.06 -1.62
N ARG A 116 14.09 1.91 -1.53
CA ARG A 116 13.62 0.66 -2.14
C ARG A 116 12.30 0.19 -1.55
N ARG A 117 12.12 0.31 -0.22
CA ARG A 117 10.86 0.00 0.45
C ARG A 117 9.71 0.87 -0.07
N ASN A 118 9.94 2.17 -0.22
CA ASN A 118 8.94 3.09 -0.74
C ASN A 118 8.58 2.80 -2.20
N GLU A 119 9.55 2.38 -3.02
CA GLU A 119 9.31 1.94 -4.40
C GLU A 119 8.45 0.67 -4.45
N GLU A 120 8.76 -0.33 -3.63
CA GLU A 120 7.96 -1.57 -3.57
C GLU A 120 6.53 -1.30 -3.06
N LEU A 121 6.36 -0.40 -2.08
CA LEU A 121 5.03 -0.01 -1.62
C LEU A 121 4.22 0.68 -2.73
N ARG A 122 4.83 1.62 -3.47
CA ARG A 122 4.15 2.28 -4.60
C ARG A 122 3.73 1.29 -5.69
N LYS A 123 4.59 0.33 -6.03
CA LYS A 123 4.25 -0.74 -6.99
C LYS A 123 3.07 -1.56 -6.50
N LEU A 124 3.07 -1.93 -5.24
CA LEU A 124 1.99 -2.69 -4.62
C LEU A 124 0.66 -1.91 -4.62
N GLU A 125 0.69 -0.63 -4.26
CA GLU A 125 -0.48 0.24 -4.30
C GLU A 125 -1.05 0.37 -5.72
N GLN A 126 -0.19 0.52 -6.73
CA GLN A 126 -0.60 0.56 -8.14
C GLN A 126 -1.25 -0.75 -8.60
N GLU A 127 -0.68 -1.90 -8.21
CA GLU A 127 -1.24 -3.21 -8.55
C GLU A 127 -2.61 -3.43 -7.89
N ILE A 128 -2.76 -3.03 -6.62
CA ILE A 128 -4.03 -3.06 -5.90
C ILE A 128 -5.06 -2.15 -6.59
N ALA A 129 -4.70 -0.90 -6.87
CA ALA A 129 -5.59 0.05 -7.52
C ALA A 129 -6.06 -0.46 -8.90
N GLN A 130 -5.15 -1.00 -9.71
CA GLN A 130 -5.51 -1.58 -10.99
C GLN A 130 -6.45 -2.77 -10.83
N THR A 131 -6.21 -3.65 -9.84
CA THR A 131 -7.08 -4.80 -9.58
C THR A 131 -8.49 -4.37 -9.16
N ILE A 132 -8.60 -3.29 -8.36
CA ILE A 132 -9.89 -2.71 -7.97
C ILE A 132 -10.62 -2.14 -9.19
N VAL A 133 -9.93 -1.40 -10.04
CA VAL A 133 -10.51 -0.82 -11.26
C VAL A 133 -11.01 -1.91 -12.22
N ASP A 134 -10.22 -2.96 -12.43
CA ASP A 134 -10.59 -4.08 -13.30
C ASP A 134 -11.83 -4.81 -12.77
N LEU A 135 -11.89 -5.05 -11.45
CA LEU A 135 -13.04 -5.66 -10.79
C LEU A 135 -14.29 -4.76 -10.88
N ALA A 136 -14.13 -3.46 -10.62
CA ALA A 136 -15.21 -2.50 -10.69
C ALA A 136 -15.84 -2.44 -12.09
N LYS A 137 -15.02 -2.38 -13.13
CA LYS A 137 -15.48 -2.41 -14.53
C LYS A 137 -16.17 -3.72 -14.87
N LYS A 138 -15.57 -4.85 -14.48
CA LYS A 138 -16.13 -6.19 -14.77
C LYS A 138 -17.50 -6.42 -14.12
N GLU A 139 -17.70 -5.90 -12.92
CA GLU A 139 -18.95 -6.07 -12.16
C GLU A 139 -19.88 -4.87 -12.26
N SER A 140 -19.58 -3.88 -13.12
CA SER A 140 -20.41 -2.69 -13.36
C SER A 140 -20.70 -1.90 -12.07
N TYR A 141 -19.66 -1.61 -11.28
CA TYR A 141 -19.76 -0.65 -10.19
C TYR A 141 -19.71 0.78 -10.73
N ASP A 142 -20.57 1.66 -10.19
CA ASP A 142 -20.61 3.07 -10.55
C ASP A 142 -19.57 3.88 -9.75
N LEU A 143 -19.29 3.45 -8.51
CA LEU A 143 -18.34 4.10 -7.62
C LEU A 143 -17.65 3.06 -6.74
N VAL A 144 -16.33 3.19 -6.58
CA VAL A 144 -15.57 2.45 -5.57
C VAL A 144 -14.80 3.42 -4.69
N VAL A 145 -14.98 3.30 -3.37
CA VAL A 145 -14.25 4.06 -2.36
C VAL A 145 -13.17 3.17 -1.76
N TYR A 146 -11.91 3.61 -1.82
CA TYR A 146 -10.76 2.81 -1.43
C TYR A 146 -10.09 3.28 -0.12
N GLN A 147 -10.22 4.56 0.24
CA GLN A 147 -9.62 5.16 1.44
C GLN A 147 -10.60 6.09 2.15
N GLY A 148 -10.34 6.34 3.44
CA GLY A 148 -11.14 7.30 4.21
C GLY A 148 -12.51 6.80 4.66
N VAL A 149 -12.78 5.49 4.57
CA VAL A 149 -14.04 4.89 4.99
C VAL A 149 -13.97 4.50 6.45
N ILE A 150 -14.87 5.07 7.27
CA ILE A 150 -14.98 4.75 8.70
C ILE A 150 -15.86 3.51 8.91
N PHE A 151 -16.92 3.39 8.11
CA PHE A 151 -17.88 2.30 8.18
C PHE A 151 -18.41 1.91 6.80
N ALA A 152 -18.49 0.62 6.55
CA ALA A 152 -19.17 0.04 5.40
C ALA A 152 -19.86 -1.24 5.85
N SER A 153 -21.09 -1.47 5.36
CA SER A 153 -21.77 -2.75 5.57
C SER A 153 -21.17 -3.83 4.64
N ASP A 154 -21.32 -5.10 5.02
CA ASP A 154 -20.85 -6.24 4.23
C ASP A 154 -21.42 -6.24 2.80
N ARG A 155 -22.61 -5.63 2.62
CA ARG A 155 -23.28 -5.54 1.31
C ARG A 155 -22.47 -4.77 0.25
N VAL A 156 -21.69 -3.78 0.68
CA VAL A 156 -20.87 -2.95 -0.21
C VAL A 156 -19.37 -3.27 -0.14
N ASP A 157 -18.95 -4.17 0.77
CA ASP A 157 -17.55 -4.54 0.96
C ASP A 157 -17.04 -5.45 -0.17
N MET A 158 -16.14 -4.91 -1.00
CA MET A 158 -15.45 -5.64 -2.07
C MET A 158 -14.09 -6.21 -1.63
N THR A 159 -13.63 -5.93 -0.41
CA THR A 159 -12.29 -6.31 0.07
C THR A 159 -11.99 -7.81 -0.11
N PRO A 160 -12.91 -8.75 0.22
CA PRO A 160 -12.67 -10.17 0.01
C PRO A 160 -12.42 -10.53 -1.46
N LYS A 161 -13.22 -9.97 -2.38
CA LYS A 161 -13.06 -10.23 -3.83
C LYS A 161 -11.74 -9.71 -4.37
N VAL A 162 -11.33 -8.51 -3.95
CA VAL A 162 -10.03 -7.94 -4.32
C VAL A 162 -8.89 -8.82 -3.84
N LEU A 163 -8.95 -9.32 -2.60
CA LEU A 163 -7.94 -10.23 -2.04
C LEU A 163 -7.87 -11.56 -2.80
N GLU A 164 -9.00 -12.11 -3.22
CA GLU A 164 -9.04 -13.33 -4.04
C GLU A 164 -8.36 -13.12 -5.41
N LEU A 165 -8.63 -12.00 -6.07
CA LEU A 165 -7.99 -11.66 -7.35
C LEU A 165 -6.48 -11.45 -7.19
N LEU A 166 -6.04 -10.78 -6.14
CA LEU A 166 -4.62 -10.60 -5.84
C LEU A 166 -3.93 -11.94 -5.57
N LYS A 167 -4.60 -12.87 -4.85
CA LYS A 167 -4.09 -14.23 -4.63
C LYS A 167 -3.98 -15.02 -5.94
N ALA A 168 -4.93 -14.86 -6.84
CA ALA A 168 -4.90 -15.51 -8.15
C ALA A 168 -3.75 -14.99 -9.04
N LYS A 169 -3.44 -13.69 -8.97
CA LYS A 169 -2.32 -13.06 -9.71
C LYS A 169 -0.93 -13.42 -9.14
N ALA A 170 -0.85 -13.86 -7.89
CA ALA A 170 0.41 -14.20 -7.23
C ALA A 170 0.89 -15.65 -7.47
N LYS A 171 0.09 -16.47 -8.14
CA LYS A 171 0.43 -17.84 -8.56
C LYS A 171 1.13 -17.83 -9.90
#